data_5781cd91b4793ae3b229e4a52ed89407
#
_entry.id   5781cd91b4793ae3b229e4a52ed89407
#
_cell.length_a   1.000
_cell.length_b   1.000
_cell.length_c   1.000
_cell.angle_alpha   90.00
_cell.angle_beta   90.00
_cell.angle_gamma   90.00
#
_symmetry.space_group_name_H-M   'P 1'
#
loop_
_entity.id
_entity.type
_entity.pdbx_description
1 polymer ?
#
loop_
_entity_poly.entity_id
_entity_poly.type
_entity_poly.pdbx_seq_one_letter_code
_entity_poly.pdbx_strand_id
1 'polypeptide(L)'
;MEKIKKYLDKHSSAIGLLFSKAQKTNTLTYYHQLRIEIKKLRALIDLIGHFDKNFKPNKALKPFHKIFESAGKIRELQLEESLMKKHYSPSTFTAYKLILKEQKAKHHAAFFELIKGSLIEKQKKTINELKKSIKKIDEQKVEKYLHKKSQQINKLMALGVEDIADLHKLRKLIK
;
A
#
# COMPACT_ATOMS: atom_id res chain seq x y z
N MET A 1 -3.23 -22.71 4.70
CA MET A 1 -4.06 -21.49 4.89
C MET A 1 -3.67 -20.64 6.11
N GLU A 2 -3.05 -21.22 7.11
CA GLU A 2 -2.58 -20.51 8.32
C GLU A 2 -1.60 -19.37 8.01
N LYS A 3 -0.66 -19.59 7.08
CA LYS A 3 0.32 -18.58 6.61
C LYS A 3 -0.37 -17.33 6.05
N ILE A 4 -1.43 -17.52 5.26
CA ILE A 4 -2.18 -16.40 4.65
C ILE A 4 -2.95 -15.61 5.71
N LYS A 5 -3.54 -16.29 6.69
CA LYS A 5 -4.20 -15.61 7.82
C LYS A 5 -3.20 -14.79 8.63
N LYS A 6 -2.04 -15.38 9.00
CA LYS A 6 -0.97 -14.66 9.70
C LYS A 6 -0.49 -13.45 8.90
N TYR A 7 -0.37 -13.58 7.58
CA TYR A 7 -0.02 -12.46 6.71
C TYR A 7 -1.08 -11.35 6.77
N LEU A 8 -2.38 -11.69 6.66
CA LEU A 8 -3.47 -10.72 6.78
C LEU A 8 -3.45 -10.02 8.15
N ASP A 9 -3.35 -10.78 9.24
CA ASP A 9 -3.36 -10.23 10.60
C ASP A 9 -2.14 -9.32 10.83
N LYS A 10 -0.95 -9.72 10.39
CA LYS A 10 0.27 -8.90 10.45
C LYS A 10 0.09 -7.54 9.78
N HIS A 11 -0.37 -7.54 8.53
CA HIS A 11 -0.44 -6.30 7.74
C HIS A 11 -1.64 -5.43 8.10
N SER A 12 -2.77 -6.03 8.50
CA SER A 12 -3.90 -5.26 9.01
C SER A 12 -3.60 -4.60 10.37
N SER A 13 -2.92 -5.31 11.26
CA SER A 13 -2.46 -4.75 12.55
C SER A 13 -1.43 -3.64 12.35
N ALA A 14 -0.49 -3.81 11.41
CA ALA A 14 0.48 -2.78 11.06
C ALA A 14 -0.19 -1.50 10.54
N ILE A 15 -1.23 -1.62 9.70
CA ILE A 15 -2.01 -0.46 9.23
C ILE A 15 -2.67 0.26 10.41
N GLY A 16 -3.31 -0.48 11.33
CA GLY A 16 -3.93 0.10 12.53
C GLY A 16 -2.95 0.84 13.43
N LEU A 17 -1.76 0.25 13.64
CA LEU A 17 -0.68 0.86 14.41
C LEU A 17 -0.16 2.14 13.74
N LEU A 18 -0.02 2.14 12.41
CA LEU A 18 0.43 3.30 11.65
C LEU A 18 -0.59 4.44 11.68
N PHE A 19 -1.89 4.15 11.73
CA PHE A 19 -2.92 5.18 11.96
C PHE A 19 -2.75 5.84 13.33
N SER A 20 -2.59 5.05 14.38
CA SER A 20 -2.38 5.58 15.73
C SER A 20 -1.11 6.41 15.85
N LYS A 21 -0.03 5.99 15.17
CA LYS A 21 1.23 6.74 15.14
C LYS A 21 1.11 8.02 14.32
N ALA A 22 0.44 7.99 13.17
CA ALA A 22 0.23 9.17 12.34
C ALA A 22 -0.59 10.25 13.05
N GLN A 23 -1.48 9.87 13.97
CA GLN A 23 -2.23 10.83 14.80
C GLN A 23 -1.36 11.54 15.85
N LYS A 24 -0.29 10.90 16.30
CA LYS A 24 0.57 11.43 17.38
C LYS A 24 1.79 12.19 16.88
N THR A 25 2.33 11.80 15.76
CA THR A 25 3.59 12.33 15.23
C THR A 25 3.57 12.44 13.70
N ASN A 26 4.14 13.54 13.21
CA ASN A 26 4.14 13.90 11.79
C ASN A 26 5.44 13.42 11.10
N THR A 27 5.84 12.17 11.32
CA THR A 27 7.12 11.65 10.82
C THR A 27 7.01 11.17 9.36
N LEU A 28 8.03 11.52 8.58
CA LEU A 28 8.20 11.19 7.15
C LEU A 28 8.01 9.71 6.81
N THR A 29 8.42 8.82 7.72
CA THR A 29 8.44 7.38 7.52
C THR A 29 7.04 6.73 7.55
N TYR A 30 6.09 7.27 8.30
CA TYR A 30 4.80 6.61 8.51
C TYR A 30 3.94 6.56 7.26
N TYR A 31 3.87 7.64 6.48
CA TYR A 31 3.09 7.65 5.24
C TYR A 31 3.65 6.70 4.19
N HIS A 32 4.98 6.60 4.11
CA HIS A 32 5.64 5.63 3.24
C HIS A 32 5.33 4.19 3.68
N GLN A 33 5.51 3.87 4.96
CA GLN A 33 5.22 2.55 5.51
C GLN A 33 3.74 2.18 5.36
N LEU A 34 2.83 3.11 5.62
CA LEU A 34 1.40 2.90 5.43
C LEU A 34 1.06 2.52 3.99
N ARG A 35 1.64 3.21 3.00
CA ARG A 35 1.46 2.85 1.59
C ARG A 35 2.03 1.48 1.26
N ILE A 36 3.15 1.08 1.85
CA ILE A 36 3.71 -0.28 1.70
C ILE A 36 2.74 -1.32 2.25
N GLU A 37 2.23 -1.12 3.47
CA GLU A 37 1.32 -2.07 4.10
C GLU A 37 -0.01 -2.20 3.33
N ILE A 38 -0.55 -1.10 2.81
CA ILE A 38 -1.75 -1.13 1.95
C ILE A 38 -1.46 -1.86 0.63
N LYS A 39 -0.27 -1.70 0.01
CA LYS A 39 0.11 -2.46 -1.20
C LYS A 39 0.18 -3.97 -0.94
N LYS A 40 0.73 -4.38 0.21
CA LYS A 40 0.78 -5.79 0.62
C LYS A 40 -0.62 -6.35 0.83
N LEU A 41 -1.50 -5.60 1.50
CA LEU A 41 -2.89 -5.98 1.68
C LEU A 41 -3.63 -6.07 0.34
N ARG A 42 -3.36 -5.15 -0.60
CA ARG A 42 -3.91 -5.19 -1.95
C ARG A 42 -3.51 -6.47 -2.69
N ALA A 43 -2.23 -6.84 -2.65
CA ALA A 43 -1.77 -8.08 -3.27
C ALA A 43 -2.51 -9.32 -2.71
N LEU A 44 -2.77 -9.35 -1.40
CA LEU A 44 -3.56 -10.41 -0.79
C LEU A 44 -5.04 -10.37 -1.23
N ILE A 45 -5.65 -9.18 -1.33
CA ILE A 45 -7.03 -9.00 -1.82
C ILE A 45 -7.15 -9.48 -3.26
N ASP A 46 -6.19 -9.14 -4.11
CA ASP A 46 -6.14 -9.57 -5.51
C ASP A 46 -5.97 -11.10 -5.60
N LEU A 47 -5.13 -11.69 -4.75
CA LEU A 47 -4.97 -13.14 -4.65
C LEU A 47 -6.27 -13.85 -4.24
N ILE A 48 -6.98 -13.34 -3.23
CA ILE A 48 -8.27 -13.86 -2.80
C ILE A 48 -9.29 -13.79 -3.95
N GLY A 49 -9.36 -12.66 -4.65
CA GLY A 49 -10.25 -12.47 -5.79
C GLY A 49 -9.95 -13.39 -6.97
N HIS A 50 -8.69 -13.86 -7.10
CA HIS A 50 -8.33 -14.85 -8.11
C HIS A 50 -8.97 -16.24 -7.82
N PHE A 51 -9.05 -16.62 -6.55
CA PHE A 51 -9.55 -17.94 -6.14
C PHE A 51 -11.03 -17.96 -5.74
N ASP A 52 -11.57 -16.86 -5.22
CA ASP A 52 -12.99 -16.72 -4.86
C ASP A 52 -13.71 -15.82 -5.87
N LYS A 53 -14.44 -16.40 -6.81
CA LYS A 53 -15.19 -15.69 -7.84
C LYS A 53 -16.31 -14.80 -7.31
N ASN A 54 -16.82 -15.09 -6.11
CA ASN A 54 -17.86 -14.31 -5.44
C ASN A 54 -17.28 -13.12 -4.67
N PHE A 55 -15.98 -13.11 -4.42
CA PHE A 55 -15.30 -12.02 -3.77
C PHE A 55 -15.05 -10.86 -4.75
N LYS A 56 -15.32 -9.63 -4.29
CA LYS A 56 -15.18 -8.40 -5.12
C LYS A 56 -13.97 -7.58 -4.66
N PRO A 57 -12.76 -7.75 -5.24
CA PRO A 57 -11.54 -7.08 -4.81
C PRO A 57 -11.65 -5.55 -4.78
N ASN A 58 -12.25 -4.96 -5.82
CA ASN A 58 -12.42 -3.50 -5.91
C ASN A 58 -13.29 -2.93 -4.78
N LYS A 59 -14.34 -3.66 -4.36
CA LYS A 59 -15.17 -3.26 -3.22
C LYS A 59 -14.38 -3.32 -1.91
N ALA A 60 -13.61 -4.39 -1.72
CA ALA A 60 -12.75 -4.57 -0.55
C ALA A 60 -11.61 -3.53 -0.47
N LEU A 61 -11.08 -3.10 -1.61
CA LEU A 61 -10.02 -2.08 -1.68
C LEU A 61 -10.51 -0.66 -1.43
N LYS A 62 -11.80 -0.38 -1.68
CA LYS A 62 -12.35 0.99 -1.62
C LYS A 62 -12.02 1.76 -0.32
N PRO A 63 -12.10 1.18 0.90
CA PRO A 63 -11.74 1.89 2.13
C PRO A 63 -10.25 2.23 2.23
N PHE A 64 -9.38 1.43 1.61
CA PHE A 64 -7.94 1.61 1.63
C PHE A 64 -7.44 2.57 0.56
N HIS A 65 -8.18 2.70 -0.56
CA HIS A 65 -7.80 3.54 -1.69
C HIS A 65 -7.69 5.02 -1.30
N LYS A 66 -8.70 5.57 -0.64
CA LYS A 66 -8.70 6.98 -0.19
C LYS A 66 -7.52 7.29 0.74
N ILE A 67 -7.21 6.37 1.65
CA ILE A 67 -6.08 6.52 2.58
C ILE A 67 -4.76 6.44 1.81
N PHE A 68 -4.64 5.50 0.88
CA PHE A 68 -3.46 5.34 0.04
C PHE A 68 -3.17 6.59 -0.80
N GLU A 69 -4.20 7.21 -1.39
CA GLU A 69 -4.08 8.45 -2.15
C GLU A 69 -3.69 9.63 -1.26
N SER A 70 -4.38 9.80 -0.13
CA SER A 70 -4.11 10.90 0.79
C SER A 70 -2.69 10.80 1.39
N ALA A 71 -2.27 9.60 1.82
CA ALA A 71 -0.89 9.35 2.24
C ALA A 71 0.13 9.56 1.09
N GLY A 72 -0.30 9.34 -0.16
CA GLY A 72 0.48 9.60 -1.36
C GLY A 72 0.84 11.06 -1.53
N LYS A 73 -0.15 11.93 -1.46
CA LYS A 73 0.04 13.39 -1.58
C LYS A 73 1.02 13.93 -0.54
N ILE A 74 0.90 13.47 0.71
CA ILE A 74 1.84 13.87 1.77
C ILE A 74 3.25 13.36 1.43
N ARG A 75 3.38 12.11 0.96
CA ARG A 75 4.68 11.54 0.61
C ARG A 75 5.34 12.23 -0.57
N GLU A 76 4.58 12.66 -1.56
CA GLU A 76 5.09 13.44 -2.70
C GLU A 76 5.70 14.74 -2.23
N LEU A 77 5.00 15.52 -1.41
CA LEU A 77 5.53 16.77 -0.85
C LEU A 77 6.76 16.56 0.05
N GLN A 78 6.83 15.43 0.75
CA GLN A 78 8.00 15.07 1.54
C GLN A 78 9.21 14.74 0.67
N LEU A 79 9.01 14.02 -0.43
CA LEU A 79 10.07 13.72 -1.39
C LEU A 79 10.57 14.97 -2.08
N GLU A 80 9.65 15.84 -2.48
CA GLU A 80 9.94 17.12 -3.09
C GLU A 80 10.80 18.00 -2.16
N GLU A 81 10.39 18.16 -0.90
CA GLU A 81 11.20 18.88 0.11
C GLU A 81 12.58 18.26 0.29
N SER A 82 12.68 16.92 0.29
CA SER A 82 13.95 16.22 0.42
C SER A 82 14.86 16.46 -0.79
N LEU A 83 14.30 16.44 -2.00
CA LEU A 83 15.04 16.73 -3.23
C LEU A 83 15.51 18.18 -3.27
N MET A 84 14.65 19.12 -2.89
CA MET A 84 15.01 20.55 -2.82
C MET A 84 16.17 20.77 -1.84
N LYS A 85 16.10 20.18 -0.64
CA LYS A 85 17.19 20.26 0.34
C LYS A 85 18.52 19.65 -0.14
N LYS A 86 18.45 18.62 -1.00
CA LYS A 86 19.64 17.96 -1.53
C LYS A 86 20.32 18.76 -2.64
N HIS A 87 19.56 19.46 -3.45
CA HIS A 87 20.06 20.06 -4.70
C HIS A 87 20.16 21.60 -4.67
N TYR A 88 19.55 22.27 -3.68
CA TYR A 88 19.50 23.73 -3.61
C TYR A 88 19.93 24.23 -2.23
N SER A 89 20.53 25.42 -2.19
CA SER A 89 20.84 26.10 -0.93
C SER A 89 19.56 26.52 -0.21
N PRO A 90 19.53 26.57 1.13
CA PRO A 90 18.36 27.00 1.89
C PRO A 90 17.80 28.38 1.50
N SER A 91 18.67 29.31 1.09
CA SER A 91 18.28 30.65 0.65
C SER A 91 17.52 30.64 -0.68
N THR A 92 17.87 29.72 -1.58
CA THR A 92 17.30 29.67 -2.94
C THR A 92 15.81 29.27 -2.94
N PHE A 93 15.35 28.50 -1.96
CA PHE A 93 13.96 28.00 -1.96
C PHE A 93 13.16 28.36 -0.72
N THR A 94 13.52 29.44 -0.02
CA THR A 94 12.83 29.87 1.22
C THR A 94 11.34 30.10 0.99
N ALA A 95 10.96 30.86 -0.05
CA ALA A 95 9.56 31.10 -0.38
C ALA A 95 8.81 29.81 -0.72
N TYR A 96 9.42 28.93 -1.51
CA TYR A 96 8.84 27.64 -1.87
C TYR A 96 8.66 26.69 -0.68
N LYS A 97 9.58 26.75 0.28
CA LYS A 97 9.47 26.00 1.53
C LYS A 97 8.23 26.38 2.35
N LEU A 98 7.83 27.64 2.34
CA LEU A 98 6.59 28.08 2.98
C LEU A 98 5.37 27.46 2.29
N ILE A 99 5.33 27.46 0.96
CA ILE A 99 4.27 26.83 0.18
C ILE A 99 4.20 25.32 0.50
N LEU A 100 5.34 24.62 0.50
CA LEU A 100 5.39 23.20 0.84
C LEU A 100 4.90 22.93 2.26
N LYS A 101 5.25 23.78 3.21
CA LYS A 101 4.79 23.68 4.61
C LYS A 101 3.27 23.80 4.70
N GLU A 102 2.70 24.77 4.03
CA GLU A 102 1.25 24.99 3.98
C GLU A 102 0.52 23.81 3.33
N GLN A 103 0.99 23.37 2.16
CA GLN A 103 0.42 22.22 1.45
C GLN A 103 0.50 20.94 2.30
N LYS A 104 1.61 20.69 2.97
CA LYS A 104 1.73 19.57 3.90
C LYS A 104 0.72 19.66 5.04
N ALA A 105 0.58 20.83 5.69
CA ALA A 105 -0.38 21.01 6.76
C ALA A 105 -1.82 20.72 6.30
N LYS A 106 -2.21 21.24 5.12
CA LYS A 106 -3.52 20.97 4.50
C LYS A 106 -3.76 19.47 4.25
N HIS A 107 -2.79 18.77 3.66
CA HIS A 107 -2.93 17.33 3.38
C HIS A 107 -2.89 16.49 4.65
N HIS A 108 -2.15 16.89 5.69
CA HIS A 108 -2.19 16.26 7.00
C HIS A 108 -3.56 16.38 7.65
N ALA A 109 -4.13 17.59 7.67
CA ALA A 109 -5.48 17.78 8.20
C ALA A 109 -6.52 16.90 7.48
N ALA A 110 -6.49 16.89 6.15
CA ALA A 110 -7.36 16.04 5.34
C ALA A 110 -7.15 14.53 5.60
N PHE A 111 -5.91 14.09 5.81
CA PHE A 111 -5.60 12.71 6.16
C PHE A 111 -6.15 12.35 7.55
N PHE A 112 -6.01 13.23 8.54
CA PHE A 112 -6.55 12.99 9.88
C PHE A 112 -8.07 12.84 9.88
N GLU A 113 -8.77 13.67 9.12
CA GLU A 113 -10.22 13.54 8.98
C GLU A 113 -10.63 12.21 8.33
N LEU A 114 -9.85 11.71 7.37
CA LEU A 114 -10.09 10.39 6.76
C LEU A 114 -9.93 9.22 7.74
N ILE A 115 -8.97 9.30 8.67
CA ILE A 115 -8.72 8.22 9.64
C ILE A 115 -9.53 8.35 10.93
N LYS A 116 -10.27 9.45 11.11
CA LYS A 116 -11.30 9.60 12.15
C LYS A 116 -12.63 9.05 11.62
N GLY A 117 -13.29 8.16 12.35
CA GLY A 117 -14.69 7.82 12.08
C GLY A 117 -14.93 6.58 11.22
N SER A 118 -15.98 6.60 10.40
CA SER A 118 -16.57 5.41 9.72
C SER A 118 -15.63 4.63 8.80
N LEU A 119 -14.51 5.19 8.41
CA LEU A 119 -13.57 4.52 7.51
C LEU A 119 -12.82 3.38 8.20
N ILE A 120 -12.46 3.56 9.48
CA ILE A 120 -11.84 2.52 10.31
C ILE A 120 -12.78 1.34 10.48
N GLU A 121 -14.06 1.60 10.74
CA GLU A 121 -15.06 0.54 10.86
C GLU A 121 -15.27 -0.22 9.55
N LYS A 122 -15.29 0.49 8.41
CA LYS A 122 -15.34 -0.14 7.09
C LYS A 122 -14.13 -1.03 6.83
N GLN A 123 -12.95 -0.62 7.27
CA GLN A 123 -11.73 -1.44 7.16
C GLN A 123 -11.81 -2.69 8.02
N LYS A 124 -12.22 -2.58 9.29
CA LYS A 124 -12.43 -3.73 10.17
C LYS A 124 -13.41 -4.73 9.55
N LYS A 125 -14.54 -4.24 9.02
CA LYS A 125 -15.52 -5.07 8.31
C LYS A 125 -14.87 -5.79 7.12
N THR A 126 -14.11 -5.07 6.30
CA THR A 126 -13.40 -5.65 5.16
C THR A 126 -12.41 -6.73 5.60
N ILE A 127 -11.62 -6.50 6.64
CA ILE A 127 -10.69 -7.50 7.18
C ILE A 127 -11.43 -8.76 7.63
N ASN A 128 -12.58 -8.64 8.27
CA ASN A 128 -13.40 -9.78 8.66
C ASN A 128 -13.97 -10.54 7.45
N GLU A 129 -14.38 -9.85 6.40
CA GLU A 129 -14.81 -10.46 5.14
C GLU A 129 -13.64 -11.22 4.47
N LEU A 130 -12.44 -10.65 4.45
CA LEU A 130 -11.23 -11.32 3.96
C LEU A 130 -10.92 -12.61 4.74
N LYS A 131 -11.02 -12.58 6.08
CA LYS A 131 -10.84 -13.78 6.92
C LYS A 131 -11.82 -14.90 6.56
N LYS A 132 -13.06 -14.55 6.24
CA LYS A 132 -14.07 -15.54 5.80
C LYS A 132 -13.74 -16.09 4.42
N SER A 133 -13.34 -15.26 3.46
CA SER A 133 -12.97 -15.70 2.11
C SER A 133 -11.72 -16.57 2.11
N ILE A 134 -10.70 -16.26 2.93
CA ILE A 134 -9.49 -17.09 3.07
C ILE A 134 -9.82 -18.53 3.48
N LYS A 135 -10.81 -18.73 4.35
CA LYS A 135 -11.21 -20.10 4.79
C LYS A 135 -11.76 -20.96 3.65
N LYS A 136 -12.24 -20.37 2.57
CA LYS A 136 -12.83 -21.06 1.41
C LYS A 136 -11.79 -21.43 0.34
N ILE A 137 -10.59 -20.91 0.44
CA ILE A 137 -9.55 -21.08 -0.57
C ILE A 137 -8.79 -22.38 -0.32
N ASP A 138 -8.54 -23.13 -1.37
CA ASP A 138 -7.72 -24.33 -1.35
C ASP A 138 -6.22 -23.96 -1.32
N GLU A 139 -5.52 -24.41 -0.28
CA GLU A 139 -4.10 -24.12 -0.07
C GLU A 139 -3.21 -24.69 -1.19
N GLN A 140 -3.50 -25.88 -1.68
CA GLN A 140 -2.74 -26.51 -2.76
C GLN A 140 -2.85 -25.71 -4.08
N LYS A 141 -4.04 -25.17 -4.37
CA LYS A 141 -4.23 -24.30 -5.53
C LYS A 141 -3.43 -23.02 -5.43
N VAL A 142 -3.35 -22.42 -4.23
CA VAL A 142 -2.53 -21.22 -3.98
C VAL A 142 -1.06 -21.54 -4.18
N GLU A 143 -0.55 -22.63 -3.61
CA GLU A 143 0.83 -23.03 -3.76
C GLU A 143 1.21 -23.28 -5.23
N LYS A 144 0.39 -24.01 -5.98
CA LYS A 144 0.59 -24.20 -7.42
C LYS A 144 0.61 -22.90 -8.21
N TYR A 145 -0.29 -21.98 -7.88
CA TYR A 145 -0.33 -20.65 -8.51
C TYR A 145 0.93 -19.84 -8.22
N LEU A 146 1.35 -19.77 -6.96
CA LEU A 146 2.56 -19.03 -6.56
C LEU A 146 3.82 -19.65 -7.17
N HIS A 147 3.90 -20.99 -7.22
CA HIS A 147 5.01 -21.68 -7.87
C HIS A 147 5.10 -21.34 -9.36
N LYS A 148 3.96 -21.39 -10.09
CA LYS A 148 3.91 -20.99 -11.50
C LYS A 148 4.33 -19.54 -11.70
N LYS A 149 3.91 -18.62 -10.83
CA LYS A 149 4.33 -17.21 -10.87
C LYS A 149 5.82 -17.04 -10.63
N SER A 150 6.38 -17.76 -9.65
CA SER A 150 7.82 -17.75 -9.38
C SER A 150 8.62 -18.27 -10.60
N GLN A 151 8.17 -19.35 -11.24
CA GLN A 151 8.80 -19.83 -12.46
C GLN A 151 8.77 -18.81 -13.61
N GLN A 152 7.65 -18.10 -13.77
CA GLN A 152 7.53 -17.02 -14.77
C GLN A 152 8.51 -15.87 -14.51
N ILE A 153 8.65 -15.48 -13.24
CA ILE A 153 9.60 -14.44 -12.82
C ILE A 153 11.04 -14.89 -13.11
N ASN A 154 11.39 -16.10 -12.67
CA ASN A 154 12.73 -16.66 -12.89
C ASN A 154 13.08 -16.78 -14.37
N LYS A 155 12.11 -17.21 -15.21
CA LYS A 155 12.29 -17.26 -16.66
C LYS A 155 12.57 -15.88 -17.27
N LEU A 156 11.82 -14.86 -16.87
CA LEU A 156 12.06 -13.49 -17.36
C LEU A 156 13.40 -12.95 -16.89
N MET A 157 13.79 -13.23 -15.64
CA MET A 157 15.11 -12.82 -15.14
C MET A 157 16.26 -13.53 -15.86
N ALA A 158 16.11 -14.82 -16.19
CA ALA A 158 17.12 -15.58 -16.91
C ALA A 158 17.29 -15.13 -18.38
N LEU A 159 16.23 -14.64 -19.01
CA LEU A 159 16.30 -14.07 -20.38
C LEU A 159 16.97 -12.69 -20.43
N GLY A 160 17.23 -12.09 -19.27
CA GLY A 160 17.70 -10.71 -19.18
C GLY A 160 16.54 -9.70 -19.28
N VAL A 161 16.78 -8.53 -18.73
CA VAL A 161 15.86 -7.39 -18.84
C VAL A 161 16.51 -6.41 -19.82
N GLU A 162 16.12 -6.48 -21.08
CA GLU A 162 16.77 -5.71 -22.15
C GLU A 162 16.13 -4.33 -22.35
N ASP A 163 14.84 -4.20 -22.01
CA ASP A 163 14.10 -2.95 -22.20
C ASP A 163 13.14 -2.59 -21.07
N ILE A 164 12.53 -1.39 -21.16
CA ILE A 164 11.55 -0.87 -20.22
C ILE A 164 10.28 -1.74 -20.21
N ALA A 165 9.89 -2.36 -21.32
CA ALA A 165 8.72 -3.22 -21.42
C ALA A 165 8.92 -4.50 -20.61
N ASP A 166 10.11 -5.08 -20.61
CA ASP A 166 10.46 -6.26 -19.82
C ASP A 166 10.51 -5.93 -18.33
N LEU A 167 11.07 -4.79 -17.94
CA LEU A 167 10.97 -4.27 -16.57
C LEU A 167 9.51 -4.13 -16.14
N HIS A 168 8.65 -3.66 -17.03
CA HIS A 168 7.24 -3.50 -16.74
C HIS A 168 6.51 -4.84 -16.59
N LYS A 169 6.82 -5.85 -17.41
CA LYS A 169 6.33 -7.22 -17.29
C LYS A 169 6.77 -7.84 -15.96
N LEU A 170 8.07 -7.76 -15.64
CA LEU A 170 8.63 -8.26 -14.37
C LEU A 170 7.94 -7.60 -13.17
N ARG A 171 7.81 -6.29 -13.18
CA ARG A 171 7.10 -5.54 -12.13
C ARG A 171 5.63 -5.96 -11.97
N LYS A 172 4.93 -6.31 -13.05
CA LYS A 172 3.54 -6.82 -12.98
C LYS A 172 3.46 -8.22 -12.37
N LEU A 173 4.45 -9.06 -12.60
CA LEU A 173 4.49 -10.43 -12.05
C LEU A 173 4.86 -10.46 -10.57
N ILE A 174 5.73 -9.54 -10.13
CA ILE A 174 6.19 -9.42 -8.72
C ILE A 174 5.10 -8.76 -7.83
N LYS A 175 4.17 -8.01 -8.41
CA LYS A 175 3.05 -7.42 -7.67
C LYS A 175 1.97 -8.43 -7.36
#